data_bfe2a930243ec2438a32c2f3857f9f69
#
_entry.id   bfe2a930243ec2438a32c2f3857f9f69
#
_cell.length_a   1.000
_cell.length_b   1.000
_cell.length_c   1.000
_cell.angle_alpha   90.00
_cell.angle_beta   90.00
_cell.angle_gamma   90.00
#
_symmetry.space_group_name_H-M   'P 1'
#
loop_
_entity.id
_entity.type
_entity.pdbx_description
1 polymer ?
#
loop_
_entity_poly.entity_id
_entity_poly.type
_entity_poly.pdbx_seq_one_letter_code
_entity_poly.pdbx_strand_id
1 'polypeptide(L)'
;MQYTEEELKKIIENHQHWIKEDCDGWQNMRANLEGANLKRANLEGANLEGANLKRANLKRASLKRASLEGANLEGANLKRANLEGAYLDGANLKGANLDGANLKGANLKGAYLKGAYLKGAYLEGANLYVANLEGANLDGANLEEKEKFRLGQILKEPMTGYKKTKEGVVITATIPAGAIVLCINGRKCRTNKARIIDMGGQNEVLHSSYDNKFEYRLMQDIEIEDFNLMYNVECASGFHFFRTREEAEDYNT
;
A
#
# COMPACT_ATOMS: atom_id res chain seq x y z
N MET A 1 -10.40 -27.47 -8.81
CA MET A 1 -11.09 -28.44 -7.93
C MET A 1 -12.25 -27.71 -7.28
N GLN A 2 -13.41 -28.33 -7.15
CA GLN A 2 -14.58 -27.75 -6.49
C GLN A 2 -14.81 -28.55 -5.22
N TYR A 3 -14.98 -27.88 -4.09
CA TYR A 3 -15.22 -28.50 -2.79
C TYR A 3 -16.69 -28.31 -2.40
N THR A 4 -17.26 -29.30 -1.71
CA THR A 4 -18.51 -29.15 -0.97
C THR A 4 -18.28 -28.30 0.28
N GLU A 5 -19.35 -27.79 0.90
CA GLU A 5 -19.22 -27.02 2.16
C GLU A 5 -18.61 -27.87 3.27
N GLU A 6 -18.96 -29.17 3.34
CA GLU A 6 -18.43 -30.11 4.33
C GLU A 6 -16.94 -30.38 4.15
N GLU A 7 -16.50 -30.60 2.89
CA GLU A 7 -15.08 -30.78 2.59
C GLU A 7 -14.26 -29.53 2.93
N LEU A 8 -14.79 -28.34 2.60
CA LEU A 8 -14.13 -27.07 2.90
C LEU A 8 -14.04 -26.85 4.42
N LYS A 9 -15.12 -27.17 5.16
CA LYS A 9 -15.13 -27.10 6.62
C LYS A 9 -14.08 -28.01 7.23
N LYS A 10 -13.98 -29.26 6.75
CA LYS A 10 -12.96 -30.21 7.23
C LYS A 10 -11.53 -29.75 6.91
N ILE A 11 -11.31 -29.14 5.75
CA ILE A 11 -10.00 -28.56 5.42
C ILE A 11 -9.63 -27.46 6.39
N ILE A 12 -10.59 -26.58 6.75
CA ILE A 12 -10.37 -25.49 7.68
C ILE A 12 -10.15 -26.03 9.11
N GLU A 13 -10.91 -27.05 9.54
CA GLU A 13 -10.73 -27.71 10.84
C GLU A 13 -9.35 -28.35 10.95
N ASN A 14 -8.92 -29.11 9.95
CA ASN A 14 -7.57 -29.68 9.90
C ASN A 14 -6.50 -28.57 9.95
N HIS A 15 -6.73 -27.47 9.27
CA HIS A 15 -5.80 -26.33 9.27
C HIS A 15 -5.66 -25.69 10.66
N GLN A 16 -6.69 -25.76 11.52
CA GLN A 16 -6.56 -25.32 12.92
C GLN A 16 -5.54 -26.17 13.70
N HIS A 17 -5.48 -27.47 13.43
CA HIS A 17 -4.49 -28.36 14.02
C HIS A 17 -3.08 -28.03 13.51
N TRP A 18 -2.94 -27.64 12.22
CA TRP A 18 -1.69 -27.15 11.68
C TRP A 18 -1.21 -25.87 12.36
N ILE A 19 -2.11 -24.91 12.60
CA ILE A 19 -1.79 -23.65 13.27
C ILE A 19 -1.37 -23.86 14.74
N LYS A 20 -2.06 -24.79 15.43
CA LYS A 20 -1.83 -25.05 16.85
C LYS A 20 -0.73 -26.07 17.14
N GLU A 21 -0.34 -26.84 16.12
CA GLU A 21 0.62 -27.95 16.26
C GLU A 21 0.20 -28.99 17.31
N ASP A 22 -1.13 -29.21 17.47
CA ASP A 22 -1.72 -29.85 18.65
C ASP A 22 -2.11 -31.33 18.49
N CYS A 23 -1.76 -31.98 17.36
CA CYS A 23 -2.05 -33.40 17.15
C CYS A 23 -1.01 -34.09 16.27
N ASP A 24 -0.97 -35.42 16.27
CA ASP A 24 -0.07 -36.20 15.41
C ASP A 24 -0.35 -35.96 13.92
N GLY A 25 0.69 -35.70 13.16
CA GLY A 25 0.59 -35.48 11.71
C GLY A 25 0.12 -34.07 11.31
N TRP A 26 0.07 -33.12 12.26
CA TRP A 26 -0.32 -31.73 12.01
C TRP A 26 0.44 -31.08 10.85
N GLN A 27 1.69 -31.47 10.62
CA GLN A 27 2.55 -30.93 9.55
C GLN A 27 1.90 -31.03 8.16
N ASN A 28 1.04 -32.04 7.96
CA ASN A 28 0.35 -32.31 6.69
C ASN A 28 -1.05 -31.66 6.60
N MET A 29 -1.48 -30.96 7.65
CA MET A 29 -2.84 -30.41 7.77
C MET A 29 -2.97 -28.96 7.31
N ARG A 30 -1.88 -28.35 6.83
CA ARG A 30 -1.93 -27.02 6.24
C ARG A 30 -2.92 -26.99 5.08
N ALA A 31 -3.86 -26.04 5.11
CA ALA A 31 -4.84 -25.89 4.04
C ALA A 31 -4.16 -25.60 2.70
N ASN A 32 -4.28 -26.53 1.77
CA ASN A 32 -3.87 -26.36 0.39
C ASN A 32 -5.10 -26.25 -0.52
N LEU A 33 -5.43 -25.01 -0.86
CA LEU A 33 -6.57 -24.62 -1.70
C LEU A 33 -6.09 -24.03 -3.03
N GLU A 34 -4.89 -24.40 -3.48
CA GLU A 34 -4.32 -23.92 -4.75
C GLU A 34 -5.25 -24.26 -5.92
N GLY A 35 -5.57 -23.25 -6.73
CA GLY A 35 -6.47 -23.38 -7.88
C GLY A 35 -7.91 -23.79 -7.54
N ALA A 36 -8.27 -23.85 -6.27
CA ALA A 36 -9.61 -24.24 -5.83
C ALA A 36 -10.70 -23.31 -6.37
N ASN A 37 -11.84 -23.87 -6.74
CA ASN A 37 -13.02 -23.07 -7.08
C ASN A 37 -13.85 -22.82 -5.81
N LEU A 38 -13.62 -21.65 -5.20
CA LEU A 38 -14.29 -21.17 -3.99
C LEU A 38 -15.23 -19.98 -4.30
N LYS A 39 -15.74 -19.93 -5.54
CA LYS A 39 -16.66 -18.88 -5.97
C LYS A 39 -17.89 -18.85 -5.09
N ARG A 40 -18.18 -17.68 -4.46
CA ARG A 40 -19.28 -17.45 -3.52
C ARG A 40 -19.20 -18.30 -2.24
N ALA A 41 -18.08 -18.94 -1.93
CA ALA A 41 -17.90 -19.65 -0.68
C ALA A 41 -18.07 -18.72 0.52
N ASN A 42 -18.64 -19.24 1.60
CA ASN A 42 -18.67 -18.56 2.88
C ASN A 42 -17.46 -18.99 3.71
N LEU A 43 -16.51 -18.08 3.87
CA LEU A 43 -15.29 -18.21 4.67
C LEU A 43 -15.23 -17.12 5.75
N GLU A 44 -16.39 -16.60 6.16
CA GLU A 44 -16.47 -15.55 7.18
C GLU A 44 -15.88 -16.04 8.50
N GLY A 45 -14.94 -15.27 9.07
CA GLY A 45 -14.24 -15.59 10.30
C GLY A 45 -13.31 -16.81 10.21
N ALA A 46 -13.14 -17.43 9.03
CA ALA A 46 -12.25 -18.58 8.89
C ALA A 46 -10.80 -18.18 9.20
N ASN A 47 -10.11 -19.04 9.96
CA ASN A 47 -8.66 -18.89 10.14
C ASN A 47 -7.94 -19.68 9.05
N LEU A 48 -7.32 -18.95 8.12
CA LEU A 48 -6.55 -19.40 6.96
C LEU A 48 -5.11 -18.83 7.01
N GLU A 49 -4.61 -18.56 8.20
CA GLU A 49 -3.25 -18.08 8.42
C GLU A 49 -2.22 -19.00 7.76
N GLY A 50 -1.36 -18.44 6.91
CA GLY A 50 -0.36 -19.21 6.17
C GLY A 50 -0.92 -20.17 5.12
N ALA A 51 -2.24 -20.28 4.88
CA ALA A 51 -2.82 -21.20 3.92
C ALA A 51 -2.33 -20.95 2.48
N ASN A 52 -2.33 -21.98 1.63
CA ASN A 52 -2.06 -21.85 0.21
C ASN A 52 -3.37 -21.70 -0.60
N LEU A 53 -3.62 -20.48 -1.07
CA LEU A 53 -4.76 -20.08 -1.91
C LEU A 53 -4.30 -19.58 -3.29
N LYS A 54 -3.08 -19.94 -3.69
CA LYS A 54 -2.50 -19.53 -4.97
C LYS A 54 -3.45 -19.87 -6.12
N ARG A 55 -3.75 -18.87 -6.98
CA ARG A 55 -4.66 -19.00 -8.13
C ARG A 55 -6.08 -19.49 -7.79
N ALA A 56 -6.48 -19.50 -6.54
CA ALA A 56 -7.85 -19.87 -6.16
C ALA A 56 -8.88 -18.89 -6.74
N ASN A 57 -10.05 -19.41 -7.11
CA ASN A 57 -11.16 -18.58 -7.55
C ASN A 57 -12.09 -18.26 -6.38
N LEU A 58 -11.89 -17.12 -5.76
CA LEU A 58 -12.65 -16.55 -4.63
C LEU A 58 -13.65 -15.47 -5.08
N LYS A 59 -14.01 -15.44 -6.36
CA LYS A 59 -14.93 -14.43 -6.89
C LYS A 59 -16.24 -14.39 -6.12
N ARG A 60 -16.56 -13.22 -5.52
CA ARG A 60 -17.76 -13.00 -4.68
C ARG A 60 -17.81 -13.88 -3.42
N ALA A 61 -16.72 -14.46 -2.98
CA ALA A 61 -16.66 -15.15 -1.68
C ALA A 61 -16.79 -14.16 -0.52
N SER A 62 -17.32 -14.62 0.63
CA SER A 62 -17.24 -13.89 1.89
C SER A 62 -16.02 -14.35 2.66
N LEU A 63 -15.12 -13.41 2.92
CA LEU A 63 -13.92 -13.55 3.76
C LEU A 63 -13.96 -12.49 4.88
N LYS A 64 -15.15 -12.02 5.20
CA LYS A 64 -15.34 -11.00 6.24
C LYS A 64 -14.73 -11.47 7.55
N ARG A 65 -13.83 -10.65 8.13
CA ARG A 65 -13.10 -10.94 9.37
C ARG A 65 -12.29 -12.25 9.35
N ALA A 66 -12.01 -12.82 8.19
CA ALA A 66 -11.15 -14.00 8.09
C ALA A 66 -9.69 -13.63 8.41
N SER A 67 -8.94 -14.56 9.03
CA SER A 67 -7.51 -14.47 9.18
C SER A 67 -6.83 -15.08 7.95
N LEU A 68 -6.01 -14.28 7.26
CA LEU A 68 -5.23 -14.62 6.08
C LEU A 68 -3.77 -14.15 6.25
N GLU A 69 -3.32 -14.00 7.48
CA GLU A 69 -1.96 -13.57 7.81
C GLU A 69 -0.94 -14.51 7.15
N GLY A 70 0.01 -13.96 6.40
CA GLY A 70 1.01 -14.74 5.68
C GLY A 70 0.48 -15.72 4.63
N ALA A 71 -0.83 -15.74 4.33
CA ALA A 71 -1.42 -16.64 3.34
C ALA A 71 -0.90 -16.34 1.93
N ASN A 72 -0.80 -17.38 1.09
CA ASN A 72 -0.42 -17.23 -0.31
C ASN A 72 -1.67 -17.10 -1.19
N LEU A 73 -1.95 -15.91 -1.67
CA LEU A 73 -3.05 -15.54 -2.57
C LEU A 73 -2.53 -15.11 -3.96
N GLU A 74 -1.29 -15.47 -4.31
CA GLU A 74 -0.68 -15.09 -5.59
C GLU A 74 -1.58 -15.48 -6.78
N GLY A 75 -1.96 -14.49 -7.60
CA GLY A 75 -2.82 -14.69 -8.77
C GLY A 75 -4.24 -15.14 -8.45
N ALA A 76 -4.68 -15.11 -7.18
CA ALA A 76 -6.04 -15.46 -6.82
C ALA A 76 -7.08 -14.49 -7.40
N ASN A 77 -8.26 -14.99 -7.74
CA ASN A 77 -9.37 -14.17 -8.21
C ASN A 77 -10.31 -13.82 -7.06
N LEU A 78 -10.15 -12.64 -6.49
CA LEU A 78 -10.94 -12.07 -5.40
C LEU A 78 -11.94 -11.00 -5.90
N LYS A 79 -12.23 -10.99 -7.20
CA LYS A 79 -13.13 -9.98 -7.81
C LYS A 79 -14.47 -9.93 -7.09
N ARG A 80 -14.80 -8.75 -6.54
CA ARG A 80 -16.02 -8.49 -5.74
C ARG A 80 -16.16 -9.40 -4.51
N ALA A 81 -15.08 -9.95 -3.97
CA ALA A 81 -15.08 -10.65 -2.68
C ALA A 81 -15.31 -9.66 -1.53
N ASN A 82 -15.89 -10.15 -0.44
CA ASN A 82 -16.03 -9.38 0.79
C ASN A 82 -14.89 -9.75 1.75
N LEU A 83 -13.96 -8.82 1.95
CA LEU A 83 -12.80 -8.91 2.86
C LEU A 83 -12.89 -7.86 3.98
N GLU A 84 -14.11 -7.37 4.29
CA GLU A 84 -14.32 -6.37 5.33
C GLU A 84 -13.75 -6.84 6.66
N GLY A 85 -12.83 -6.05 7.23
CA GLY A 85 -12.17 -6.35 8.49
C GLY A 85 -11.28 -7.60 8.47
N ALA A 86 -10.94 -8.17 7.31
CA ALA A 86 -10.05 -9.31 7.21
C ALA A 86 -8.61 -8.95 7.61
N TYR A 87 -7.87 -9.94 8.15
CA TYR A 87 -6.47 -9.82 8.51
C TYR A 87 -5.62 -10.41 7.39
N LEU A 88 -4.83 -9.58 6.72
CA LEU A 88 -4.01 -9.90 5.55
C LEU A 88 -2.54 -9.49 5.76
N ASP A 89 -2.12 -9.38 7.03
CA ASP A 89 -0.75 -9.00 7.37
C ASP A 89 0.26 -9.92 6.68
N GLY A 90 1.19 -9.34 5.93
CA GLY A 90 2.21 -10.10 5.22
C GLY A 90 1.68 -11.08 4.16
N ALA A 91 0.40 -11.09 3.83
CA ALA A 91 -0.15 -11.98 2.81
C ALA A 91 0.44 -11.71 1.42
N ASN A 92 0.64 -12.76 0.63
CA ASN A 92 1.10 -12.64 -0.75
C ASN A 92 -0.10 -12.54 -1.71
N LEU A 93 -0.37 -11.32 -2.17
CA LEU A 93 -1.45 -10.96 -3.13
C LEU A 93 -0.88 -10.57 -4.51
N LYS A 94 0.36 -10.95 -4.82
CA LYS A 94 1.01 -10.60 -6.08
C LYS A 94 0.16 -11.03 -7.28
N GLY A 95 -0.19 -10.06 -8.15
CA GLY A 95 -1.01 -10.29 -9.34
C GLY A 95 -2.44 -10.75 -9.06
N ALA A 96 -2.92 -10.72 -7.81
CA ALA A 96 -4.28 -11.07 -7.46
C ALA A 96 -5.29 -10.08 -8.06
N ASN A 97 -6.49 -10.57 -8.43
CA ASN A 97 -7.58 -9.72 -8.89
C ASN A 97 -8.54 -9.39 -7.75
N LEU A 98 -8.50 -8.16 -7.27
CA LEU A 98 -9.33 -7.58 -6.22
C LEU A 98 -10.31 -6.52 -6.77
N ASP A 99 -10.59 -6.50 -8.09
CA ASP A 99 -11.49 -5.52 -8.70
C ASP A 99 -12.85 -5.50 -7.99
N GLY A 100 -13.23 -4.33 -7.46
CA GLY A 100 -14.47 -4.12 -6.74
C GLY A 100 -14.61 -4.94 -5.45
N ALA A 101 -13.53 -5.48 -4.90
CA ALA A 101 -13.55 -6.15 -3.60
C ALA A 101 -13.82 -5.16 -2.46
N ASN A 102 -14.51 -5.61 -1.43
CA ASN A 102 -14.70 -4.84 -0.19
C ASN A 102 -13.58 -5.17 0.79
N LEU A 103 -12.67 -4.23 0.98
CA LEU A 103 -11.52 -4.28 1.89
C LEU A 103 -11.66 -3.27 3.04
N LYS A 104 -12.88 -2.76 3.31
CA LYS A 104 -13.10 -1.77 4.38
C LYS A 104 -12.59 -2.29 5.72
N GLY A 105 -11.72 -1.50 6.36
CA GLY A 105 -11.11 -1.84 7.64
C GLY A 105 -10.21 -3.08 7.62
N ALA A 106 -9.87 -3.65 6.46
CA ALA A 106 -8.96 -4.78 6.37
C ALA A 106 -7.55 -4.39 6.78
N ASN A 107 -6.82 -5.30 7.42
CA ASN A 107 -5.43 -5.10 7.77
C ASN A 107 -4.51 -5.74 6.71
N LEU A 108 -3.90 -4.90 5.88
CA LEU A 108 -2.98 -5.26 4.78
C LEU A 108 -1.53 -4.88 5.10
N LYS A 109 -1.20 -4.73 6.40
CA LYS A 109 0.16 -4.35 6.81
C LYS A 109 1.18 -5.33 6.25
N GLY A 110 2.19 -4.80 5.53
CA GLY A 110 3.24 -5.60 4.94
C GLY A 110 2.81 -6.57 3.83
N ALA A 111 1.56 -6.52 3.36
CA ALA A 111 1.07 -7.39 2.30
C ALA A 111 1.79 -7.11 0.97
N TYR A 112 2.00 -8.16 0.17
CA TYR A 112 2.63 -8.07 -1.15
C TYR A 112 1.55 -7.96 -2.23
N LEU A 113 1.29 -6.75 -2.72
CA LEU A 113 0.27 -6.41 -3.72
C LEU A 113 0.88 -6.05 -5.09
N LYS A 114 2.15 -6.40 -5.33
CA LYS A 114 2.83 -6.10 -6.60
C LYS A 114 2.02 -6.61 -7.79
N GLY A 115 1.64 -5.68 -8.70
CA GLY A 115 0.87 -5.98 -9.90
C GLY A 115 -0.58 -6.45 -9.64
N ALA A 116 -1.11 -6.28 -8.43
CA ALA A 116 -2.50 -6.62 -8.13
C ALA A 116 -3.49 -5.67 -8.81
N TYR A 117 -4.68 -6.16 -9.12
CA TYR A 117 -5.77 -5.37 -9.70
C TYR A 117 -6.76 -5.00 -8.60
N LEU A 118 -6.88 -3.70 -8.29
CA LEU A 118 -7.75 -3.14 -7.25
C LEU A 118 -8.75 -2.12 -7.82
N LYS A 119 -9.03 -2.20 -9.12
CA LYS A 119 -9.94 -1.25 -9.77
C LYS A 119 -11.30 -1.22 -9.08
N GLY A 120 -11.69 -0.03 -8.58
CA GLY A 120 -12.96 0.16 -7.89
C GLY A 120 -13.09 -0.60 -6.57
N ALA A 121 -12.00 -1.05 -5.95
CA ALA A 121 -12.01 -1.68 -4.63
C ALA A 121 -12.34 -0.66 -3.53
N TYR A 122 -13.01 -1.11 -2.47
CA TYR A 122 -13.36 -0.30 -1.30
C TYR A 122 -12.30 -0.50 -0.23
N LEU A 123 -11.49 0.53 0.04
CA LEU A 123 -10.33 0.50 0.95
C LEU A 123 -10.47 1.47 2.13
N GLU A 124 -11.68 1.98 2.40
CA GLU A 124 -11.93 2.86 3.55
C GLU A 124 -11.46 2.23 4.86
N GLY A 125 -10.59 2.93 5.59
CA GLY A 125 -10.05 2.46 6.86
C GLY A 125 -9.13 1.23 6.77
N ALA A 126 -8.78 0.77 5.56
CA ALA A 126 -7.82 -0.32 5.39
C ALA A 126 -6.41 0.12 5.83
N ASN A 127 -5.70 -0.75 6.54
CA ASN A 127 -4.31 -0.52 6.94
C ASN A 127 -3.37 -1.05 5.86
N LEU A 128 -2.78 -0.17 5.08
CA LEU A 128 -1.80 -0.48 4.02
C LEU A 128 -0.34 -0.19 4.45
N TYR A 129 -0.09 -0.10 5.78
CA TYR A 129 1.25 0.21 6.29
C TYR A 129 2.29 -0.78 5.76
N VAL A 130 3.35 -0.28 5.12
CA VAL A 130 4.43 -1.03 4.45
C VAL A 130 3.97 -2.09 3.43
N ALA A 131 2.74 -2.01 2.92
CA ALA A 131 2.30 -2.88 1.84
C ALA A 131 3.04 -2.54 0.53
N ASN A 132 3.42 -3.57 -0.24
CA ASN A 132 4.05 -3.38 -1.55
C ASN A 132 2.99 -3.32 -2.65
N LEU A 133 2.72 -2.13 -3.17
CA LEU A 133 1.75 -1.86 -4.24
C LEU A 133 2.41 -1.56 -5.60
N GLU A 134 3.68 -1.93 -5.78
CA GLU A 134 4.40 -1.72 -7.04
C GLU A 134 3.61 -2.26 -8.23
N GLY A 135 3.28 -1.39 -9.20
CA GLY A 135 2.51 -1.75 -10.39
C GLY A 135 1.07 -2.20 -10.14
N ALA A 136 0.53 -2.02 -8.92
CA ALA A 136 -0.88 -2.31 -8.65
C ALA A 136 -1.80 -1.27 -9.33
N ASN A 137 -2.94 -1.73 -9.86
CA ASN A 137 -3.95 -0.86 -10.45
C ASN A 137 -5.00 -0.48 -9.40
N LEU A 138 -5.01 0.78 -8.99
CA LEU A 138 -5.93 1.37 -8.01
C LEU A 138 -6.99 2.28 -8.64
N ASP A 139 -7.22 2.21 -9.96
CA ASP A 139 -8.18 3.07 -10.67
C ASP A 139 -9.57 3.02 -10.04
N GLY A 140 -10.08 4.18 -9.59
CA GLY A 140 -11.39 4.29 -8.96
C GLY A 140 -11.52 3.54 -7.63
N ALA A 141 -10.41 3.09 -7.01
CA ALA A 141 -10.45 2.55 -5.66
C ALA A 141 -10.82 3.65 -4.65
N ASN A 142 -11.67 3.31 -3.68
CA ASN A 142 -12.09 4.24 -2.64
C ASN A 142 -11.07 4.22 -1.49
N LEU A 143 -10.08 5.11 -1.59
CA LEU A 143 -9.06 5.37 -0.56
C LEU A 143 -9.32 6.72 0.10
N GLU A 144 -9.04 6.84 1.38
CA GLU A 144 -8.96 8.14 2.03
C GLU A 144 -7.86 8.99 1.38
N GLU A 145 -8.04 10.32 1.31
CA GLU A 145 -7.07 11.23 0.67
C GLU A 145 -5.64 11.07 1.25
N LYS A 146 -5.52 10.92 2.57
CA LYS A 146 -4.23 10.67 3.23
C LYS A 146 -3.54 9.39 2.73
N GLU A 147 -4.29 8.33 2.42
CA GLU A 147 -3.73 7.07 1.94
C GLU A 147 -3.34 7.16 0.46
N LYS A 148 -4.05 7.94 -0.33
CA LYS A 148 -3.67 8.18 -1.74
C LYS A 148 -2.25 8.71 -1.86
N PHE A 149 -1.86 9.64 -0.98
CA PHE A 149 -0.51 10.20 -0.96
C PHE A 149 0.55 9.24 -0.37
N ARG A 150 0.16 8.31 0.49
CA ARG A 150 1.08 7.30 1.08
C ARG A 150 1.51 6.24 0.08
N LEU A 151 0.73 5.98 -0.96
CA LEU A 151 0.93 4.87 -1.90
C LEU A 151 1.72 5.26 -3.16
N GLY A 152 2.24 6.50 -3.23
CA GLY A 152 2.96 6.99 -4.41
C GLY A 152 2.03 7.23 -5.59
N GLN A 153 1.32 8.35 -5.57
CA GLN A 153 0.42 8.74 -6.67
C GLN A 153 1.17 9.45 -7.79
N ILE A 154 0.77 9.16 -9.02
CA ILE A 154 1.07 10.03 -10.16
C ILE A 154 0.06 11.18 -10.14
N LEU A 155 0.55 12.41 -9.99
CA LEU A 155 -0.31 13.59 -10.00
C LEU A 155 -0.95 13.79 -11.37
N LYS A 156 -2.26 14.00 -11.38
CA LYS A 156 -3.00 14.40 -12.60
C LYS A 156 -2.89 15.90 -12.85
N GLU A 157 -2.89 16.69 -11.78
CA GLU A 157 -2.76 18.15 -11.80
C GLU A 157 -1.55 18.58 -10.97
N PRO A 158 -0.92 19.72 -11.27
CA PRO A 158 0.16 20.25 -10.46
C PRO A 158 -0.30 20.56 -9.04
N MET A 159 0.59 20.43 -8.08
CA MET A 159 0.36 20.87 -6.70
C MET A 159 1.52 21.71 -6.18
N THR A 160 1.27 22.48 -5.13
CA THR A 160 2.29 23.23 -4.41
C THR A 160 2.85 22.41 -3.25
N GLY A 161 4.16 22.44 -3.10
CA GLY A 161 4.89 21.86 -1.97
C GLY A 161 5.79 22.90 -1.29
N TYR A 162 6.03 22.71 -0.01
CA TYR A 162 6.83 23.62 0.84
C TYR A 162 7.97 22.84 1.48
N LYS A 163 9.16 23.43 1.54
CA LYS A 163 10.33 22.79 2.17
C LYS A 163 11.13 23.79 2.97
N LYS A 164 11.45 23.45 4.23
CA LYS A 164 12.40 24.19 5.05
C LYS A 164 13.82 23.81 4.68
N THR A 165 14.65 24.79 4.43
CA THR A 165 16.07 24.63 4.11
C THR A 165 16.92 24.62 5.37
N LYS A 166 18.20 24.31 5.24
CA LYS A 166 19.18 24.37 6.34
C LYS A 166 19.27 25.77 6.96
N GLU A 167 19.14 26.80 6.14
CA GLU A 167 19.15 28.21 6.55
C GLU A 167 17.85 28.64 7.26
N GLY A 168 16.90 27.74 7.43
CA GLY A 168 15.61 28.00 8.07
C GLY A 168 14.57 28.68 7.17
N VAL A 169 14.90 28.91 5.91
CA VAL A 169 13.98 29.52 4.92
C VAL A 169 13.00 28.48 4.40
N VAL A 170 11.72 28.82 4.30
CA VAL A 170 10.73 27.97 3.63
C VAL A 170 10.66 28.36 2.16
N ILE A 171 11.09 27.44 1.29
CA ILE A 171 10.97 27.55 -0.16
C ILE A 171 9.66 26.94 -0.64
N THR A 172 9.14 27.44 -1.76
CA THR A 172 7.94 26.94 -2.43
C THR A 172 8.34 26.27 -3.73
N ALA A 173 7.76 25.11 -4.00
CA ALA A 173 7.96 24.37 -5.23
C ALA A 173 6.62 23.99 -5.86
N THR A 174 6.58 24.00 -7.20
CA THR A 174 5.52 23.34 -7.96
C THR A 174 5.92 21.89 -8.18
N ILE A 175 5.04 20.98 -7.83
CA ILE A 175 5.14 19.56 -8.15
C ILE A 175 4.29 19.35 -9.40
N PRO A 176 4.90 19.06 -10.57
CA PRO A 176 4.19 19.05 -11.83
C PRO A 176 3.23 17.86 -11.97
N ALA A 177 2.24 17.97 -12.86
CA ALA A 177 1.48 16.81 -13.32
C ALA A 177 2.44 15.74 -13.87
N GLY A 178 2.13 14.46 -13.66
CA GLY A 178 3.00 13.34 -14.00
C GLY A 178 4.11 13.04 -12.98
N ALA A 179 4.30 13.88 -11.95
CA ALA A 179 5.20 13.55 -10.85
C ALA A 179 4.61 12.44 -9.97
N ILE A 180 5.49 11.59 -9.44
CA ILE A 180 5.14 10.59 -8.43
C ILE A 180 5.27 11.26 -7.05
N VAL A 181 4.20 11.22 -6.26
CA VAL A 181 4.19 11.77 -4.88
C VAL A 181 3.90 10.67 -3.88
N LEU A 182 4.74 10.58 -2.87
CA LEU A 182 4.63 9.65 -1.76
C LEU A 182 4.67 10.43 -0.44
N CYS A 183 3.63 10.33 0.40
CA CYS A 183 3.58 11.01 1.68
C CYS A 183 3.64 10.02 2.85
N ILE A 184 4.61 10.21 3.74
CA ILE A 184 4.78 9.44 4.96
C ILE A 184 4.00 10.13 6.09
N ASN A 185 3.18 9.38 6.80
CA ASN A 185 2.38 9.89 7.93
C ASN A 185 1.49 11.12 7.61
N GLY A 186 1.15 11.32 6.34
CA GLY A 186 0.21 12.35 5.89
C GLY A 186 0.74 13.79 5.88
N ARG A 187 1.93 14.05 6.43
CA ARG A 187 2.52 15.41 6.54
C ARG A 187 3.71 15.59 5.61
N LYS A 188 4.76 14.81 5.81
CA LYS A 188 5.99 14.92 5.02
C LYS A 188 5.86 14.06 3.77
N CYS A 189 5.98 14.68 2.61
CA CYS A 189 5.90 14.05 1.31
C CYS A 189 7.26 14.09 0.61
N ARG A 190 7.43 13.22 -0.38
CA ARG A 190 8.56 13.28 -1.32
C ARG A 190 8.05 13.03 -2.74
N THR A 191 8.76 13.58 -3.71
CA THR A 191 8.44 13.46 -5.12
C THR A 191 9.70 13.26 -5.96
N ASN A 192 9.52 12.67 -7.13
CA ASN A 192 10.60 12.53 -8.11
C ASN A 192 10.80 13.78 -8.96
N LYS A 193 9.85 14.73 -8.99
CA LYS A 193 9.93 15.96 -9.79
C LYS A 193 9.42 17.15 -9.01
N ALA A 194 10.13 18.26 -9.10
CA ALA A 194 9.71 19.54 -8.54
C ALA A 194 10.34 20.69 -9.32
N ARG A 195 9.73 21.88 -9.28
CA ARG A 195 10.33 23.14 -9.72
C ARG A 195 10.26 24.16 -8.60
N ILE A 196 11.38 24.72 -8.22
CA ILE A 196 11.46 25.79 -7.20
C ILE A 196 10.92 27.09 -7.80
N ILE A 197 9.87 27.64 -7.21
CA ILE A 197 9.19 28.86 -7.71
C ILE A 197 9.29 30.05 -6.78
N ASP A 198 9.65 29.84 -5.49
CA ASP A 198 9.88 30.91 -4.53
C ASP A 198 10.92 30.46 -3.50
N MET A 199 11.81 31.35 -3.13
CA MET A 199 12.88 31.13 -2.15
C MET A 199 12.76 32.05 -0.93
N GLY A 200 11.54 32.42 -0.54
CA GLY A 200 11.29 33.26 0.62
C GLY A 200 11.93 34.66 0.52
N GLY A 201 12.03 35.20 -0.68
CA GLY A 201 12.66 36.50 -0.94
C GLY A 201 14.20 36.47 -0.96
N GLN A 202 14.82 35.31 -0.86
CA GLN A 202 16.27 35.14 -0.97
C GLN A 202 16.67 34.96 -2.44
N ASN A 203 17.77 35.59 -2.86
CA ASN A 203 18.36 35.46 -4.19
C ASN A 203 19.61 34.56 -4.19
N GLU A 204 19.98 34.05 -3.03
CA GLU A 204 21.16 33.23 -2.84
C GLU A 204 20.80 31.73 -2.97
N VAL A 205 21.83 30.91 -3.12
CA VAL A 205 21.68 29.46 -3.10
C VAL A 205 21.35 29.01 -1.67
N LEU A 206 20.29 28.22 -1.52
CA LEU A 206 19.92 27.60 -0.26
C LEU A 206 20.23 26.10 -0.27
N HIS A 207 20.44 25.50 0.87
CA HIS A 207 20.88 24.11 0.98
C HIS A 207 19.82 23.19 1.60
N SER A 208 19.89 21.94 1.24
CA SER A 208 19.09 20.91 1.88
C SER A 208 19.50 20.75 3.34
N SER A 209 18.53 20.71 4.26
CA SER A 209 18.78 20.35 5.65
C SER A 209 19.24 18.91 5.82
N TYR A 210 19.05 18.07 4.79
CA TYR A 210 19.33 16.65 4.80
C TYR A 210 20.65 16.29 4.11
N ASP A 211 20.91 16.87 2.95
CA ASP A 211 22.16 16.72 2.18
C ASP A 211 22.76 18.09 1.92
N ASN A 212 23.81 18.42 2.64
CA ASN A 212 24.50 19.71 2.54
C ASN A 212 25.09 20.01 1.15
N LYS A 213 25.17 19.00 0.27
CA LYS A 213 25.64 19.16 -1.11
C LYS A 213 24.51 19.49 -2.08
N PHE A 214 23.24 19.31 -1.65
CA PHE A 214 22.10 19.58 -2.50
C PHE A 214 21.69 21.05 -2.36
N GLU A 215 21.82 21.78 -3.45
CA GLU A 215 21.53 23.21 -3.55
C GLU A 215 20.14 23.45 -4.17
N TYR A 216 19.44 24.47 -3.67
CA TYR A 216 18.19 24.97 -4.23
C TYR A 216 18.43 26.34 -4.86
N ARG A 217 17.95 26.50 -6.09
CA ARG A 217 18.00 27.76 -6.86
C ARG A 217 16.62 28.12 -7.39
N LEU A 218 16.31 29.40 -7.47
CA LEU A 218 15.05 29.85 -8.05
C LEU A 218 14.91 29.33 -9.49
N MET A 219 13.70 28.87 -9.85
CA MET A 219 13.35 28.28 -11.15
C MET A 219 14.10 26.99 -11.50
N GLN A 220 14.76 26.37 -10.54
CA GLN A 220 15.42 25.08 -10.72
C GLN A 220 14.39 23.96 -10.90
N ASP A 221 14.55 23.17 -11.95
CA ASP A 221 13.89 21.88 -12.10
C ASP A 221 14.69 20.80 -11.38
N ILE A 222 13.99 20.02 -10.59
CA ILE A 222 14.51 18.88 -9.83
C ILE A 222 13.89 17.62 -10.43
N GLU A 223 14.71 16.69 -10.90
CA GLU A 223 14.29 15.38 -11.35
C GLU A 223 15.18 14.31 -10.69
N ILE A 224 14.56 13.30 -10.08
CA ILE A 224 15.22 12.24 -9.34
C ILE A 224 14.99 10.93 -10.10
N GLU A 225 16.03 10.42 -10.76
CA GLU A 225 15.96 9.21 -11.59
C GLU A 225 15.82 7.92 -10.77
N ASP A 226 16.49 7.86 -9.62
CA ASP A 226 16.50 6.71 -8.70
C ASP A 226 15.41 6.81 -7.60
N PHE A 227 14.28 7.44 -7.89
CA PHE A 227 13.21 7.66 -6.93
C PHE A 227 12.70 6.35 -6.34
N ASN A 228 12.92 6.18 -5.03
CA ASN A 228 12.55 4.97 -4.34
C ASN A 228 11.10 5.03 -3.83
N LEU A 229 10.26 4.11 -4.30
CA LEU A 229 8.86 3.98 -3.88
C LEU A 229 8.69 3.29 -2.52
N MET A 230 9.78 2.84 -1.87
CA MET A 230 9.69 2.27 -0.53
C MET A 230 9.32 3.33 0.49
N TYR A 231 8.14 3.24 0.97
CA TYR A 231 7.47 4.16 1.87
C TYR A 231 8.07 4.21 3.29
N ASN A 232 8.71 3.14 3.77
CA ASN A 232 9.29 3.03 5.10
C ASN A 232 10.75 3.51 5.22
N VAL A 233 11.32 4.06 4.15
CA VAL A 233 12.69 4.60 4.16
C VAL A 233 12.61 6.11 4.30
N GLU A 234 12.79 6.65 5.52
CA GLU A 234 12.72 8.09 5.79
C GLU A 234 13.73 8.91 4.98
N CYS A 235 14.81 8.29 4.57
CA CYS A 235 15.96 8.90 3.91
C CYS A 235 16.14 8.45 2.46
N ALA A 236 15.06 8.01 1.79
CA ALA A 236 15.14 7.61 0.41
C ALA A 236 15.24 8.82 -0.54
N SER A 237 15.76 8.57 -1.76
CA SER A 237 15.86 9.57 -2.82
C SER A 237 14.52 10.25 -3.11
N GLY A 238 14.57 11.55 -3.38
CA GLY A 238 13.40 12.36 -3.68
C GLY A 238 13.48 13.78 -3.12
N PHE A 239 12.72 14.69 -3.72
CA PHE A 239 12.50 16.01 -3.14
C PHE A 239 11.48 15.91 -2.02
N HIS A 240 11.92 16.10 -0.78
CA HIS A 240 11.04 16.08 0.39
C HIS A 240 10.38 17.43 0.61
N PHE A 241 9.06 17.43 0.82
CA PHE A 241 8.25 18.63 1.00
C PHE A 241 7.07 18.40 1.93
N PHE A 242 6.43 19.49 2.36
CA PHE A 242 5.19 19.51 3.12
C PHE A 242 4.06 20.06 2.24
N ARG A 243 2.83 19.70 2.55
CA ARG A 243 1.65 20.12 1.80
C ARG A 243 1.20 21.53 2.15
N THR A 244 1.53 22.00 3.34
CA THR A 244 1.26 23.37 3.79
C THR A 244 2.55 24.05 4.21
N ARG A 245 2.54 25.38 4.14
CA ARG A 245 3.67 26.21 4.58
C ARG A 245 3.88 26.11 6.09
N GLU A 246 2.79 26.09 6.86
CA GLU A 246 2.80 25.96 8.32
C GLU A 246 3.49 24.66 8.76
N GLU A 247 3.16 23.52 8.12
CA GLU A 247 3.84 22.24 8.40
C GLU A 247 5.35 22.29 8.12
N ALA A 248 5.77 23.06 7.10
CA ALA A 248 7.19 23.23 6.80
C ALA A 248 7.87 24.16 7.83
N GLU A 249 7.21 25.23 8.26
CA GLU A 249 7.71 26.17 9.27
C GLU A 249 7.90 25.51 10.63
N ASP A 250 6.94 24.68 11.05
CA ASP A 250 6.96 23.96 12.33
C ASP A 250 7.96 22.79 12.36
N TYR A 251 8.50 22.39 11.21
CA TYR A 251 9.44 21.27 11.14
C TYR A 251 10.79 21.65 11.73
N ASN A 252 11.12 21.04 12.86
CA ASN A 252 12.45 21.14 13.48
C ASN A 252 13.37 20.10 12.84
N THR A 253 14.38 20.58 12.11
CA THR A 253 15.43 19.77 11.47
C THR A 253 16.44 19.25 12.46
#